data_feb98fd023e8f86cfb811f065448b862
#
_entry.id   feb98fd023e8f86cfb811f065448b862
#
_cell.length_a   1.000
_cell.length_b   1.000
_cell.length_c   1.000
_cell.angle_alpha   90.00
_cell.angle_beta   90.00
_cell.angle_gamma   90.00
#
_symmetry.space_group_name_H-M   'P 1'
#
loop_
_entity.id
_entity.type
_entity.pdbx_description
1 polymer ?
#
loop_
_entity_poly.entity_id
_entity_poly.type
_entity_poly.pdbx_seq_one_letter_code
_entity_poly.pdbx_strand_id
1 'polypeptide(L)'
;MGAGVHRAGRRLARLGAVTATILDGKATKAAIYEDLRKRVAALAERGLTPGLATVLVGDDPGSHAYVRQKHRDCARIGITSLRRDLPAHASQAEVEATLDELNADPECTGYIVQLPVPGHLDTGALLERIDPAKDADGLHPVNLGRLVLGETGPLPCTPRGIVELLRRYEVPLSGANVVVVGRGVTVGRPLGLLLTRRSENATVTLCHTGTRDLAAEVRRADIVVAAAGRAGLITPDMVRPGAAVLDVGITRTEEGLVGDVRPDVREVAGFLAPTPGGVGQMTVAMLLTNVVEAAERAAGLA
;
A
#
# COMPACT_ATOMS: atom_id res chain seq x y z
N MET A 1 15.44 62.74 35.74
CA MET A 1 15.29 61.33 36.25
C MET A 1 14.83 60.48 35.08
N GLY A 2 15.74 59.73 34.46
CA GLY A 2 15.48 58.91 33.25
C GLY A 2 15.09 57.52 33.65
N ALA A 3 14.04 57.02 33.05
CA ALA A 3 13.63 55.63 33.13
C ALA A 3 14.03 54.90 31.82
N GLY A 4 15.03 54.03 31.93
CA GLY A 4 15.51 53.25 30.83
C GLY A 4 14.55 52.15 30.45
N VAL A 5 14.21 52.08 29.16
CA VAL A 5 13.41 51.00 28.57
C VAL A 5 14.35 49.84 28.19
N HIS A 6 14.34 48.77 28.98
CA HIS A 6 15.00 47.51 28.61
C HIS A 6 14.26 46.84 27.45
N ARG A 7 14.83 46.88 26.25
CA ARG A 7 14.48 46.01 25.13
C ARG A 7 14.97 44.59 25.44
N ALA A 8 14.04 43.72 25.84
CA ALA A 8 14.28 42.28 25.86
C ALA A 8 14.28 41.76 24.42
N GLY A 9 15.48 41.56 23.88
CA GLY A 9 15.67 40.87 22.61
C GLY A 9 15.24 39.41 22.74
N ARG A 10 14.11 39.05 22.16
CA ARG A 10 13.72 37.63 21.93
C ARG A 10 14.75 37.00 20.98
N ARG A 11 15.65 36.18 21.51
CA ARG A 11 16.43 35.23 20.74
C ARG A 11 15.45 34.29 20.09
N LEU A 12 15.22 34.40 18.77
CA LEU A 12 14.68 33.32 17.94
C LEU A 12 15.68 32.18 18.04
N ALA A 13 15.34 31.18 18.84
CA ALA A 13 16.05 29.92 18.80
C ALA A 13 15.97 29.41 17.35
N ARG A 14 17.11 29.25 16.70
CA ARG A 14 17.24 28.52 15.45
C ARG A 14 16.76 27.11 15.77
N LEU A 15 15.56 26.74 15.31
CA LEU A 15 15.11 25.36 15.22
C LEU A 15 16.16 24.65 14.35
N GLY A 16 16.94 23.75 14.95
CA GLY A 16 17.85 22.90 14.21
C GLY A 16 17.08 22.25 13.08
N ALA A 17 17.70 22.06 11.92
CA ALA A 17 17.10 21.43 10.77
C ALA A 17 16.52 20.08 11.20
N VAL A 18 15.19 19.99 11.30
CA VAL A 18 14.48 18.75 11.61
C VAL A 18 14.56 17.93 10.34
N THR A 19 15.42 16.93 10.32
CA THR A 19 15.42 15.93 9.23
C THR A 19 14.32 14.93 9.55
N ALA A 20 13.42 14.70 8.61
CA ALA A 20 12.30 13.78 8.77
C ALA A 20 12.76 12.37 9.23
N THR A 21 12.03 11.79 10.16
CA THR A 21 12.16 10.35 10.49
C THR A 21 11.74 9.54 9.27
N ILE A 22 12.64 8.69 8.78
CA ILE A 22 12.34 7.86 7.61
C ILE A 22 11.47 6.67 8.04
N LEU A 23 10.30 6.56 7.41
CA LEU A 23 9.42 5.41 7.54
C LEU A 23 9.97 4.29 6.62
N ASP A 24 10.87 3.48 7.18
CA ASP A 24 11.60 2.44 6.43
C ASP A 24 10.69 1.23 6.18
N GLY A 25 10.15 1.15 4.95
CA GLY A 25 9.32 0.03 4.51
C GLY A 25 10.07 -1.30 4.45
N LYS A 26 11.39 -1.30 4.21
CA LYS A 26 12.19 -2.53 4.16
C LYS A 26 12.35 -3.14 5.55
N ALA A 27 12.68 -2.34 6.54
CA ALA A 27 12.79 -2.79 7.93
C ALA A 27 11.42 -3.26 8.45
N THR A 28 10.36 -2.51 8.16
CA THR A 28 8.99 -2.87 8.53
C THR A 28 8.54 -4.18 7.89
N LYS A 29 8.78 -4.36 6.58
CA LYS A 29 8.54 -5.61 5.86
C LYS A 29 9.25 -6.79 6.52
N ALA A 30 10.52 -6.64 6.91
CA ALA A 30 11.29 -7.70 7.56
C ALA A 30 10.64 -8.12 8.89
N ALA A 31 10.22 -7.19 9.72
CA ALA A 31 9.51 -7.48 10.97
C ALA A 31 8.18 -8.21 10.74
N ILE A 32 7.38 -7.79 9.73
CA ILE A 32 6.15 -8.47 9.35
C ILE A 32 6.43 -9.91 8.90
N TYR A 33 7.51 -10.15 8.16
CA TYR A 33 7.86 -11.49 7.71
C TYR A 33 8.23 -12.42 8.86
N GLU A 34 8.86 -11.92 9.92
CA GLU A 34 9.09 -12.69 11.14
C GLU A 34 7.77 -13.11 11.80
N ASP A 35 6.81 -12.19 11.89
CA ASP A 35 5.50 -12.48 12.45
C ASP A 35 4.74 -13.50 11.58
N LEU A 36 4.77 -13.33 10.25
CA LEU A 36 4.12 -14.25 9.31
C LEU A 36 4.73 -15.65 9.36
N ARG A 37 6.06 -15.78 9.50
CA ARG A 37 6.70 -17.11 9.64
C ARG A 37 6.18 -17.88 10.84
N LYS A 38 5.99 -17.23 11.98
CA LYS A 38 5.44 -17.86 13.18
C LYS A 38 3.99 -18.32 12.94
N ARG A 39 3.18 -17.50 12.29
CA ARG A 39 1.78 -17.83 11.96
C ARG A 39 1.70 -18.99 10.97
N VAL A 40 2.54 -18.99 9.92
CA VAL A 40 2.61 -20.09 8.94
C VAL A 40 3.09 -21.39 9.60
N ALA A 41 4.07 -21.33 10.51
CA ALA A 41 4.51 -22.50 11.26
C ALA A 41 3.38 -23.08 12.12
N ALA A 42 2.60 -22.24 12.81
CA ALA A 42 1.45 -22.68 13.58
C ALA A 42 0.33 -23.31 12.72
N LEU A 43 0.13 -22.84 11.48
CA LEU A 43 -0.77 -23.46 10.52
C LEU A 43 -0.22 -24.84 10.07
N ALA A 44 1.09 -24.93 9.80
CA ALA A 44 1.73 -26.17 9.37
C ALA A 44 1.63 -27.29 10.43
N GLU A 45 1.69 -26.97 11.74
CA GLU A 45 1.45 -27.91 12.84
C GLU A 45 0.04 -28.52 12.81
N ARG A 46 -0.90 -27.86 12.12
CA ARG A 46 -2.28 -28.33 11.87
C ARG A 46 -2.47 -28.99 10.50
N GLY A 47 -1.38 -29.22 9.76
CA GLY A 47 -1.42 -29.79 8.41
C GLY A 47 -1.89 -28.80 7.34
N LEU A 48 -1.87 -27.48 7.61
CA LEU A 48 -2.33 -26.44 6.69
C LEU A 48 -1.13 -25.64 6.19
N THR A 49 -0.97 -25.51 4.88
CA THR A 49 0.06 -24.67 4.27
C THR A 49 -0.60 -23.64 3.37
N PRO A 50 -0.48 -22.32 3.70
CA PRO A 50 -1.02 -21.30 2.82
C PRO A 50 -0.39 -21.33 1.44
N GLY A 51 -1.19 -21.13 0.38
CA GLY A 51 -0.74 -21.10 -1.01
C GLY A 51 -1.06 -19.75 -1.67
N LEU A 52 -0.06 -19.09 -2.25
CA LEU A 52 -0.25 -17.92 -3.11
C LEU A 52 -0.03 -18.29 -4.57
N ALA A 53 -1.06 -18.10 -5.40
CA ALA A 53 -0.90 -18.21 -6.84
C ALA A 53 -0.70 -16.82 -7.49
N THR A 54 0.04 -16.80 -8.59
CA THR A 54 0.18 -15.63 -9.47
C THR A 54 -0.13 -16.02 -10.89
N VAL A 55 -1.06 -15.31 -11.52
CA VAL A 55 -1.38 -15.44 -12.94
C VAL A 55 -0.69 -14.31 -13.69
N LEU A 56 0.18 -14.66 -14.63
CA LEU A 56 0.90 -13.73 -15.49
C LEU A 56 0.52 -14.01 -16.94
N VAL A 57 0.08 -12.99 -17.65
CA VAL A 57 -0.25 -13.09 -19.09
C VAL A 57 0.69 -12.18 -19.87
N GLY A 58 1.48 -12.80 -20.77
CA GLY A 58 2.46 -12.08 -21.60
C GLY A 58 3.86 -12.05 -21.03
N ASP A 59 4.74 -11.31 -21.71
CA ASP A 59 6.19 -11.37 -21.52
C ASP A 59 6.80 -10.05 -21.01
N ASP A 60 5.99 -9.19 -20.36
CA ASP A 60 6.51 -7.93 -19.80
C ASP A 60 7.62 -8.19 -18.77
N PRO A 61 8.86 -7.72 -19.01
CA PRO A 61 10.00 -8.01 -18.12
C PRO A 61 9.79 -7.48 -16.69
N GLY A 62 9.06 -6.37 -16.55
CA GLY A 62 8.73 -5.77 -15.26
C GLY A 62 7.81 -6.69 -14.45
N SER A 63 6.75 -7.20 -15.07
CA SER A 63 5.80 -8.13 -14.47
C SER A 63 6.49 -9.42 -14.04
N HIS A 64 7.36 -9.99 -14.88
CA HIS A 64 8.18 -11.14 -14.52
C HIS A 64 9.09 -10.89 -13.31
N ALA A 65 9.70 -9.70 -13.20
CA ALA A 65 10.55 -9.36 -12.06
C ALA A 65 9.73 -9.28 -10.76
N TYR A 66 8.52 -8.68 -10.80
CA TYR A 66 7.60 -8.60 -9.65
C TYR A 66 7.10 -9.98 -9.22
N VAL A 67 6.72 -10.84 -10.16
CA VAL A 67 6.30 -12.21 -9.87
C VAL A 67 7.44 -12.99 -9.23
N ARG A 68 8.65 -12.95 -9.79
CA ARG A 68 9.82 -13.61 -9.18
C ARG A 68 10.11 -13.11 -7.76
N GLN A 69 9.91 -11.82 -7.48
CA GLN A 69 10.09 -11.28 -6.13
C GLN A 69 9.04 -11.85 -5.16
N LYS A 70 7.78 -11.90 -5.56
CA LYS A 70 6.70 -12.49 -4.75
C LYS A 70 6.96 -13.95 -4.41
N HIS A 71 7.40 -14.77 -5.39
CA HIS A 71 7.76 -16.17 -5.16
C HIS A 71 8.93 -16.33 -4.17
N ARG A 72 9.97 -15.49 -4.29
CA ARG A 72 11.06 -15.49 -3.29
C ARG A 72 10.57 -15.11 -1.89
N ASP A 73 9.67 -14.17 -1.80
CA ASP A 73 9.12 -13.73 -0.52
C ASP A 73 8.20 -14.80 0.10
N CYS A 74 7.40 -15.54 -0.71
CA CYS A 74 6.66 -16.72 -0.26
C CYS A 74 7.59 -17.77 0.36
N ALA A 75 8.66 -18.14 -0.34
CA ALA A 75 9.62 -19.13 0.15
C ALA A 75 10.28 -18.74 1.48
N ARG A 76 10.50 -17.42 1.71
CA ARG A 76 11.08 -16.90 2.96
C ARG A 76 10.20 -17.13 4.18
N ILE A 77 8.88 -17.18 4.01
CA ILE A 77 7.93 -17.29 5.13
C ILE A 77 7.20 -18.64 5.18
N GLY A 78 7.48 -19.54 4.24
CA GLY A 78 6.91 -20.89 4.20
C GLY A 78 5.53 -20.97 3.52
N ILE A 79 5.16 -20.01 2.68
CA ILE A 79 3.96 -20.04 1.84
C ILE A 79 4.28 -20.83 0.57
N THR A 80 3.43 -21.78 0.19
CA THR A 80 3.48 -22.45 -1.11
C THR A 80 3.28 -21.44 -2.23
N SER A 81 4.07 -21.55 -3.28
CA SER A 81 4.04 -20.59 -4.37
C SER A 81 3.63 -21.28 -5.67
N LEU A 82 2.45 -20.93 -6.17
CA LEU A 82 1.88 -21.44 -7.40
C LEU A 82 2.06 -20.41 -8.52
N ARG A 83 2.44 -20.83 -9.71
CA ARG A 83 2.61 -19.93 -10.85
C ARG A 83 1.84 -20.42 -12.05
N ARG A 84 1.13 -19.52 -12.71
CA ARG A 84 0.41 -19.74 -13.96
C ARG A 84 0.85 -18.67 -14.96
N ASP A 85 1.66 -19.07 -15.94
CA ASP A 85 2.12 -18.19 -17.02
C ASP A 85 1.34 -18.54 -18.28
N LEU A 86 0.70 -17.54 -18.87
CA LEU A 86 -0.03 -17.63 -20.12
C LEU A 86 0.65 -16.78 -21.19
N PRO A 87 0.65 -17.21 -22.45
CA PRO A 87 1.26 -16.45 -23.51
C PRO A 87 0.50 -15.13 -23.77
N ALA A 88 1.19 -14.14 -24.35
CA ALA A 88 0.60 -12.83 -24.63
C ALA A 88 -0.63 -12.87 -25.56
N HIS A 89 -0.80 -13.91 -26.32
CA HIS A 89 -1.93 -14.12 -27.22
C HIS A 89 -3.05 -15.00 -26.61
N ALA A 90 -2.95 -15.36 -25.33
CA ALA A 90 -4.00 -16.13 -24.67
C ALA A 90 -5.35 -15.40 -24.76
N SER A 91 -6.39 -16.14 -25.11
CA SER A 91 -7.75 -15.62 -25.19
C SER A 91 -8.33 -15.33 -23.80
N GLN A 92 -9.36 -14.50 -23.76
CA GLN A 92 -10.12 -14.24 -22.53
C GLN A 92 -10.57 -15.55 -21.87
N ALA A 93 -11.11 -16.49 -22.64
CA ALA A 93 -11.61 -17.77 -22.14
C ALA A 93 -10.51 -18.67 -21.55
N GLU A 94 -9.30 -18.67 -22.11
CA GLU A 94 -8.17 -19.44 -21.56
C GLU A 94 -7.69 -18.85 -20.23
N VAL A 95 -7.66 -17.52 -20.12
CA VAL A 95 -7.31 -16.87 -18.85
C VAL A 95 -8.40 -17.16 -17.81
N GLU A 96 -9.67 -16.99 -18.16
CA GLU A 96 -10.80 -17.27 -17.27
C GLU A 96 -10.83 -18.72 -16.79
N ALA A 97 -10.55 -19.70 -17.66
CA ALA A 97 -10.44 -21.11 -17.27
C ALA A 97 -9.33 -21.32 -16.22
N THR A 98 -8.19 -20.65 -16.39
CA THR A 98 -7.09 -20.70 -15.40
C THR A 98 -7.52 -20.12 -14.04
N LEU A 99 -8.34 -19.06 -14.05
CA LEU A 99 -8.87 -18.48 -12.79
C LEU A 99 -9.88 -19.43 -12.13
N ASP A 100 -10.73 -20.11 -12.92
CA ASP A 100 -11.67 -21.11 -12.40
C ASP A 100 -10.95 -22.31 -11.78
N GLU A 101 -9.86 -22.78 -12.40
CA GLU A 101 -9.00 -23.82 -11.82
C GLU A 101 -8.44 -23.36 -10.46
N LEU A 102 -7.93 -22.16 -10.35
CA LEU A 102 -7.40 -21.60 -9.09
C LEU A 102 -8.50 -21.38 -8.04
N ASN A 103 -9.70 -20.99 -8.46
CA ASN A 103 -10.86 -20.87 -7.57
C ASN A 103 -11.23 -22.24 -6.97
N ALA A 104 -11.12 -23.31 -7.75
CA ALA A 104 -11.42 -24.67 -7.31
C ALA A 104 -10.25 -25.39 -6.58
N ASP A 105 -9.01 -24.89 -6.73
CA ASP A 105 -7.80 -25.51 -6.18
C ASP A 105 -7.73 -25.32 -4.65
N PRO A 106 -7.77 -26.41 -3.85
CA PRO A 106 -7.65 -26.31 -2.40
C PRO A 106 -6.24 -25.88 -1.92
N GLU A 107 -5.19 -26.06 -2.74
CA GLU A 107 -3.84 -25.62 -2.42
C GLU A 107 -3.67 -24.09 -2.64
N CYS A 108 -4.56 -23.47 -3.41
CA CYS A 108 -4.58 -22.04 -3.65
C CYS A 108 -5.40 -21.33 -2.58
N THR A 109 -4.75 -20.80 -1.54
CA THR A 109 -5.40 -19.99 -0.49
C THR A 109 -5.81 -18.61 -0.99
N GLY A 110 -5.01 -18.03 -1.88
CA GLY A 110 -5.31 -16.76 -2.51
C GLY A 110 -4.45 -16.56 -3.75
N TYR A 111 -4.89 -15.69 -4.64
CA TYR A 111 -4.11 -15.41 -5.84
C TYR A 111 -4.32 -13.97 -6.37
N ILE A 112 -3.48 -13.59 -7.30
CA ILE A 112 -3.56 -12.33 -8.03
C ILE A 112 -3.41 -12.55 -9.53
N VAL A 113 -4.03 -11.69 -10.30
CA VAL A 113 -3.70 -11.47 -11.72
C VAL A 113 -2.69 -10.34 -11.79
N GLN A 114 -1.47 -10.63 -12.26
CA GLN A 114 -0.41 -9.62 -12.37
C GLN A 114 -0.73 -8.64 -13.49
N LEU A 115 -0.96 -7.38 -13.13
CA LEU A 115 -1.21 -6.30 -14.08
C LEU A 115 0.10 -5.63 -14.54
N PRO A 116 0.12 -5.07 -15.76
CA PRO A 116 -0.96 -5.06 -16.74
C PRO A 116 -1.11 -6.38 -17.49
N VAL A 117 -2.33 -6.69 -17.94
CA VAL A 117 -2.58 -7.76 -18.91
C VAL A 117 -2.57 -7.20 -20.35
N PRO A 118 -2.41 -8.03 -21.41
CA PRO A 118 -2.54 -7.62 -22.79
C PRO A 118 -3.86 -6.90 -23.07
N GLY A 119 -3.83 -5.84 -23.91
CA GLY A 119 -4.95 -4.92 -24.10
C GLY A 119 -6.19 -5.50 -24.82
N HIS A 120 -6.13 -6.74 -25.32
CA HIS A 120 -7.29 -7.43 -25.87
C HIS A 120 -8.12 -8.15 -24.80
N LEU A 121 -7.64 -8.22 -23.57
CA LEU A 121 -8.31 -8.86 -22.44
C LEU A 121 -9.13 -7.83 -21.63
N ASP A 122 -10.31 -8.23 -21.21
CA ASP A 122 -11.11 -7.46 -20.26
C ASP A 122 -10.60 -7.66 -18.83
N THR A 123 -9.74 -6.74 -18.41
CA THR A 123 -9.15 -6.74 -17.06
C THR A 123 -10.21 -6.74 -15.97
N GLY A 124 -11.33 -6.00 -16.18
CA GLY A 124 -12.40 -5.91 -15.19
C GLY A 124 -13.07 -7.26 -14.97
N ALA A 125 -13.46 -7.92 -16.07
CA ALA A 125 -14.06 -9.26 -16.02
C ALA A 125 -13.12 -10.29 -15.38
N LEU A 126 -11.81 -10.23 -15.66
CA LEU A 126 -10.84 -11.14 -15.03
C LEU A 126 -10.75 -10.92 -13.52
N LEU A 127 -10.69 -9.67 -13.06
CA LEU A 127 -10.59 -9.38 -11.64
C LEU A 127 -11.88 -9.74 -10.89
N GLU A 128 -13.05 -9.57 -11.51
CA GLU A 128 -14.34 -9.98 -10.94
C GLU A 128 -14.54 -11.50 -10.90
N ARG A 129 -13.79 -12.27 -11.71
CA ARG A 129 -13.85 -13.73 -11.69
C ARG A 129 -13.09 -14.38 -10.53
N ILE A 130 -12.22 -13.62 -9.88
CA ILE A 130 -11.51 -14.10 -8.68
C ILE A 130 -12.55 -14.40 -7.59
N ASP A 131 -12.45 -15.58 -6.95
CA ASP A 131 -13.26 -15.83 -5.74
C ASP A 131 -12.92 -14.76 -4.69
N PRO A 132 -13.90 -13.99 -4.18
CA PRO A 132 -13.67 -12.99 -3.17
C PRO A 132 -12.93 -13.49 -1.92
N ALA A 133 -13.07 -14.78 -1.59
CA ALA A 133 -12.34 -15.40 -0.48
C ALA A 133 -10.84 -15.62 -0.80
N LYS A 134 -10.50 -15.72 -2.09
CA LYS A 134 -9.13 -15.92 -2.61
C LYS A 134 -8.51 -14.63 -3.19
N ASP A 135 -9.19 -13.48 -3.11
CA ASP A 135 -8.67 -12.19 -3.52
C ASP A 135 -7.53 -11.73 -2.60
N ALA A 136 -6.31 -12.03 -2.99
CA ALA A 136 -5.14 -11.69 -2.19
C ALA A 136 -4.77 -10.19 -2.24
N ASP A 137 -5.15 -9.46 -3.29
CA ASP A 137 -4.92 -8.00 -3.40
C ASP A 137 -5.95 -7.16 -2.62
N GLY A 138 -7.11 -7.73 -2.28
CA GLY A 138 -8.19 -7.03 -1.56
C GLY A 138 -8.90 -5.98 -2.41
N LEU A 139 -8.93 -6.16 -3.74
CA LEU A 139 -9.50 -5.18 -4.68
C LEU A 139 -10.78 -5.69 -5.36
N HIS A 140 -11.22 -6.92 -5.07
CA HIS A 140 -12.46 -7.45 -5.59
C HIS A 140 -13.66 -6.59 -5.13
N PRO A 141 -14.65 -6.28 -5.99
CA PRO A 141 -15.79 -5.44 -5.65
C PRO A 141 -16.52 -5.86 -4.37
N VAL A 142 -16.67 -7.17 -4.13
CA VAL A 142 -17.26 -7.72 -2.90
C VAL A 142 -16.44 -7.32 -1.66
N ASN A 143 -15.11 -7.41 -1.71
CA ASN A 143 -14.23 -7.08 -0.59
C ASN A 143 -14.16 -5.57 -0.36
N LEU A 144 -14.18 -4.77 -1.43
CA LEU A 144 -14.34 -3.31 -1.31
C LEU A 144 -15.69 -2.93 -0.71
N GLY A 145 -16.77 -3.65 -1.05
CA GLY A 145 -18.07 -3.52 -0.41
C GLY A 145 -18.04 -3.84 1.08
N ARG A 146 -17.38 -4.94 1.47
CA ARG A 146 -17.14 -5.29 2.88
C ARG A 146 -16.35 -4.22 3.62
N LEU A 147 -15.34 -3.64 2.99
CA LEU A 147 -14.58 -2.52 3.57
C LEU A 147 -15.48 -1.31 3.85
N VAL A 148 -16.38 -0.96 2.93
CA VAL A 148 -17.36 0.11 3.13
C VAL A 148 -18.29 -0.17 4.31
N LEU A 149 -18.74 -1.43 4.45
CA LEU A 149 -19.64 -1.86 5.52
C LEU A 149 -18.92 -2.10 6.87
N GLY A 150 -17.59 -2.08 6.89
CA GLY A 150 -16.80 -2.40 8.08
C GLY A 150 -16.77 -3.90 8.42
N GLU A 151 -17.06 -4.74 7.44
CA GLU A 151 -17.05 -6.20 7.56
C GLU A 151 -15.64 -6.78 7.39
N THR A 152 -15.44 -8.01 7.91
CA THR A 152 -14.16 -8.73 7.78
C THR A 152 -13.95 -9.24 6.36
N GLY A 153 -12.75 -9.07 5.84
CA GLY A 153 -12.36 -9.55 4.51
C GLY A 153 -10.93 -9.14 4.16
N PRO A 154 -10.40 -9.61 3.03
CA PRO A 154 -9.14 -9.13 2.50
C PRO A 154 -9.16 -7.61 2.33
N LEU A 155 -8.09 -6.95 2.75
CA LEU A 155 -7.95 -5.49 2.64
C LEU A 155 -7.01 -5.13 1.49
N PRO A 156 -7.26 -4.01 0.78
CA PRO A 156 -6.38 -3.52 -0.27
C PRO A 156 -4.93 -3.40 0.23
N CYS A 157 -3.99 -4.08 -0.44
CA CYS A 157 -2.63 -4.28 0.05
C CYS A 157 -1.88 -2.97 0.29
N THR A 158 -1.85 -2.06 -0.69
CA THR A 158 -1.11 -0.79 -0.53
C THR A 158 -1.74 0.13 0.51
N PRO A 159 -3.06 0.37 0.55
CA PRO A 159 -3.73 1.08 1.63
C PRO A 159 -3.46 0.49 3.01
N ARG A 160 -3.56 -0.82 3.16
CA ARG A 160 -3.24 -1.53 4.39
C ARG A 160 -1.78 -1.31 4.81
N GLY A 161 -0.86 -1.39 3.84
CA GLY A 161 0.56 -1.15 4.07
C GLY A 161 0.88 0.27 4.53
N ILE A 162 0.15 1.27 4.04
CA ILE A 162 0.25 2.66 4.48
C ILE A 162 -0.16 2.78 5.96
N VAL A 163 -1.30 2.22 6.33
CA VAL A 163 -1.80 2.26 7.71
C VAL A 163 -0.84 1.51 8.66
N GLU A 164 -0.37 0.33 8.26
CA GLU A 164 0.57 -0.46 9.05
C GLU A 164 1.91 0.27 9.25
N LEU A 165 2.42 0.92 8.21
CA LEU A 165 3.65 1.70 8.29
C LEU A 165 3.49 2.87 9.27
N LEU A 166 2.40 3.64 9.17
CA LEU A 166 2.09 4.74 10.09
C LEU A 166 1.99 4.26 11.54
N ARG A 167 1.31 3.14 11.79
CA ARG A 167 1.15 2.57 13.13
C ARG A 167 2.48 2.14 13.76
N ARG A 168 3.35 1.46 12.99
CA ARG A 168 4.65 0.99 13.50
C ARG A 168 5.62 2.10 13.83
N TYR A 169 5.44 3.26 13.24
CA TYR A 169 6.21 4.47 13.56
C TYR A 169 5.45 5.41 14.51
N GLU A 170 4.36 4.94 15.11
CA GLU A 170 3.56 5.66 16.10
C GLU A 170 3.06 7.03 15.61
N VAL A 171 2.83 7.15 14.29
CA VAL A 171 2.22 8.36 13.72
C VAL A 171 0.75 8.39 14.12
N PRO A 172 0.29 9.45 14.83
CA PRO A 172 -1.08 9.53 15.30
C PRO A 172 -2.09 9.54 14.15
N LEU A 173 -3.05 8.62 14.16
CA LEU A 173 -4.13 8.52 13.15
C LEU A 173 -5.44 9.10 13.67
N SER A 174 -5.81 8.80 14.92
CA SER A 174 -7.10 9.23 15.48
C SER A 174 -7.19 10.75 15.56
N GLY A 175 -8.21 11.32 14.89
CA GLY A 175 -8.43 12.75 14.78
C GLY A 175 -7.51 13.48 13.80
N ALA A 176 -6.56 12.79 13.16
CA ALA A 176 -5.66 13.39 12.19
C ALA A 176 -6.41 13.83 10.92
N ASN A 177 -5.99 14.98 10.36
CA ASN A 177 -6.38 15.39 9.02
C ASN A 177 -5.45 14.74 7.98
N VAL A 178 -5.97 13.80 7.22
CA VAL A 178 -5.23 13.10 6.18
C VAL A 178 -5.64 13.61 4.81
N VAL A 179 -4.66 14.04 4.02
CA VAL A 179 -4.88 14.41 2.62
C VAL A 179 -4.29 13.33 1.72
N VAL A 180 -5.15 12.69 0.94
CA VAL A 180 -4.76 11.69 -0.06
C VAL A 180 -4.82 12.32 -1.44
N VAL A 181 -3.68 12.45 -2.10
CA VAL A 181 -3.56 13.03 -3.44
C VAL A 181 -3.55 11.91 -4.47
N GLY A 182 -4.68 11.74 -5.15
CA GLY A 182 -4.95 10.65 -6.08
C GLY A 182 -6.22 9.88 -5.68
N ARG A 183 -7.04 9.51 -6.67
CA ARG A 183 -8.31 8.78 -6.46
C ARG A 183 -8.39 7.47 -7.25
N GLY A 184 -7.23 6.84 -7.48
CA GLY A 184 -7.15 5.53 -8.11
C GLY A 184 -7.82 4.44 -7.26
N VAL A 185 -8.32 3.40 -7.93
CA VAL A 185 -9.00 2.28 -7.27
C VAL A 185 -8.06 1.43 -6.44
N THR A 186 -6.76 1.43 -6.79
CA THR A 186 -5.75 0.63 -6.09
C THR A 186 -5.31 1.24 -4.76
N VAL A 187 -5.29 2.58 -4.65
CA VAL A 187 -4.77 3.27 -3.46
C VAL A 187 -5.74 4.32 -2.94
N GLY A 188 -5.99 5.38 -3.70
CA GLY A 188 -6.61 6.59 -3.15
C GLY A 188 -8.01 6.37 -2.59
N ARG A 189 -8.90 5.75 -3.37
CA ARG A 189 -10.28 5.48 -2.92
C ARG A 189 -10.33 4.52 -1.73
N PRO A 190 -9.72 3.31 -1.79
CA PRO A 190 -9.80 2.38 -0.66
C PRO A 190 -9.04 2.87 0.57
N LEU A 191 -7.99 3.68 0.43
CA LEU A 191 -7.29 4.26 1.57
C LEU A 191 -8.19 5.21 2.36
N GLY A 192 -8.99 6.03 1.67
CA GLY A 192 -9.97 6.90 2.34
C GLY A 192 -10.97 6.11 3.19
N LEU A 193 -11.47 5.00 2.66
CA LEU A 193 -12.35 4.10 3.39
C LEU A 193 -11.65 3.47 4.60
N LEU A 194 -10.41 3.02 4.43
CA LEU A 194 -9.63 2.36 5.49
C LEU A 194 -9.32 3.33 6.64
N LEU A 195 -8.90 4.56 6.34
CA LEU A 195 -8.53 5.56 7.33
C LEU A 195 -9.72 6.13 8.12
N THR A 196 -10.93 6.09 7.55
CA THR A 196 -12.15 6.55 8.21
C THR A 196 -12.84 5.48 9.07
N ARG A 197 -12.32 4.25 9.13
CA ARG A 197 -12.80 3.23 10.06
C ARG A 197 -12.63 3.70 11.52
N ARG A 198 -13.45 3.20 12.43
CA ARG A 198 -13.38 3.53 13.86
C ARG A 198 -12.02 3.20 14.49
N SER A 199 -11.31 2.23 13.95
CA SER A 199 -9.97 1.82 14.42
C SER A 199 -8.87 2.82 14.06
N GLU A 200 -8.99 3.51 12.91
CA GLU A 200 -8.07 4.56 12.46
C GLU A 200 -8.58 5.95 12.85
N ASN A 201 -9.88 6.18 12.70
CA ASN A 201 -10.61 7.36 13.16
C ASN A 201 -10.03 8.70 12.66
N ALA A 202 -9.56 8.74 11.42
CA ALA A 202 -9.02 9.92 10.77
C ALA A 202 -10.09 10.69 9.98
N THR A 203 -9.85 11.98 9.76
CA THR A 203 -10.61 12.79 8.78
C THR A 203 -9.84 12.78 7.46
N VAL A 204 -10.49 12.43 6.35
CA VAL A 204 -9.81 12.27 5.07
C VAL A 204 -10.35 13.24 4.02
N THR A 205 -9.43 13.97 3.38
CA THR A 205 -9.70 14.73 2.15
C THR A 205 -9.07 14.02 0.98
N LEU A 206 -9.88 13.64 -0.02
CA LEU A 206 -9.41 12.99 -1.23
C LEU A 206 -9.26 14.02 -2.35
N CYS A 207 -8.02 14.35 -2.72
CA CYS A 207 -7.68 15.30 -3.78
C CYS A 207 -7.43 14.63 -5.12
N HIS A 208 -7.72 15.35 -6.19
CA HIS A 208 -7.56 14.88 -7.57
C HIS A 208 -7.36 16.06 -8.54
N THR A 209 -7.26 15.80 -9.84
CA THR A 209 -7.02 16.83 -10.87
C THR A 209 -8.06 17.96 -10.91
N GLY A 210 -9.26 17.76 -10.36
CA GLY A 210 -10.30 18.80 -10.22
C GLY A 210 -10.25 19.55 -8.90
N THR A 211 -9.29 19.28 -8.00
CA THR A 211 -9.13 20.03 -6.75
C THR A 211 -8.65 21.46 -7.05
N ARG A 212 -9.36 22.48 -6.58
CA ARG A 212 -9.10 23.88 -6.94
C ARG A 212 -7.75 24.38 -6.43
N ASP A 213 -7.44 24.11 -5.17
CA ASP A 213 -6.18 24.53 -4.51
C ASP A 213 -5.59 23.35 -3.74
N LEU A 214 -4.82 22.53 -4.47
CA LEU A 214 -4.15 21.37 -3.88
C LEU A 214 -3.17 21.79 -2.76
N ALA A 215 -2.49 22.90 -2.95
CA ALA A 215 -1.50 23.37 -1.98
C ALA A 215 -2.15 23.76 -0.64
N ALA A 216 -3.31 24.42 -0.67
CA ALA A 216 -4.06 24.75 0.54
C ALA A 216 -4.55 23.48 1.27
N GLU A 217 -5.01 22.48 0.53
CA GLU A 217 -5.43 21.21 1.13
C GLU A 217 -4.25 20.50 1.81
N VAL A 218 -3.12 20.39 1.13
CA VAL A 218 -1.91 19.72 1.65
C VAL A 218 -1.34 20.46 2.87
N ARG A 219 -1.34 21.80 2.88
CA ARG A 219 -0.80 22.61 4.01
C ARG A 219 -1.53 22.37 5.33
N ARG A 220 -2.80 22.01 5.32
CA ARG A 220 -3.56 21.76 6.55
C ARG A 220 -3.47 20.32 7.05
N ALA A 221 -2.83 19.42 6.27
CA ALA A 221 -2.74 18.02 6.60
C ALA A 221 -1.75 17.70 7.71
N ASP A 222 -2.12 16.78 8.60
CA ASP A 222 -1.22 16.12 9.54
C ASP A 222 -0.46 14.99 8.82
N ILE A 223 -1.14 14.34 7.87
CA ILE A 223 -0.60 13.24 7.07
C ILE A 223 -0.93 13.49 5.59
N VAL A 224 0.07 13.42 4.73
CA VAL A 224 -0.06 13.53 3.27
C VAL A 224 0.30 12.20 2.63
N VAL A 225 -0.59 11.68 1.79
CA VAL A 225 -0.32 10.48 0.98
C VAL A 225 -0.37 10.86 -0.49
N ALA A 226 0.78 10.87 -1.15
CA ALA A 226 0.91 11.22 -2.56
C ALA A 226 0.83 9.96 -3.44
N ALA A 227 -0.27 9.78 -4.16
CA ALA A 227 -0.59 8.62 -4.98
C ALA A 227 -1.22 9.02 -6.34
N ALA A 228 -0.66 10.07 -6.98
CA ALA A 228 -1.14 10.63 -8.23
C ALA A 228 -0.38 10.09 -9.46
N GLY A 229 0.80 9.49 -9.27
CA GLY A 229 1.69 9.06 -10.36
C GLY A 229 2.26 10.26 -11.16
N ARG A 230 2.53 11.37 -10.48
CA ARG A 230 3.10 12.58 -11.05
C ARG A 230 4.35 13.00 -10.28
N ALA A 231 5.51 12.79 -10.88
CA ALA A 231 6.81 13.07 -10.27
C ALA A 231 6.91 14.48 -9.69
N GLY A 232 7.33 14.57 -8.42
CA GLY A 232 7.61 15.83 -7.73
C GLY A 232 6.41 16.75 -7.52
N LEU A 233 5.19 16.23 -7.56
CA LEU A 233 3.95 17.00 -7.38
C LEU A 233 3.88 17.71 -6.02
N ILE A 234 4.34 17.05 -4.96
CA ILE A 234 4.33 17.59 -3.59
C ILE A 234 5.67 18.27 -3.31
N THR A 235 5.60 19.55 -3.02
CA THR A 235 6.75 20.42 -2.77
C THR A 235 6.83 20.85 -1.31
N PRO A 236 8.00 21.28 -0.78
CA PRO A 236 8.17 21.64 0.63
C PRO A 236 7.23 22.76 1.11
N ASP A 237 6.93 23.74 0.26
CA ASP A 237 6.03 24.86 0.57
C ASP A 237 4.56 24.46 0.70
N MET A 238 4.21 23.26 0.22
CA MET A 238 2.88 22.69 0.38
C MET A 238 2.75 21.89 1.69
N VAL A 239 3.84 21.47 2.31
CA VAL A 239 3.81 20.56 3.47
C VAL A 239 3.88 21.36 4.77
N ARG A 240 2.97 21.07 5.70
CA ARG A 240 3.02 21.64 7.04
C ARG A 240 4.27 21.11 7.77
N PRO A 241 5.06 21.99 8.45
CA PRO A 241 6.18 21.53 9.26
C PRO A 241 5.79 20.44 10.27
N GLY A 242 6.51 19.33 10.26
CA GLY A 242 6.26 18.19 11.14
C GLY A 242 5.21 17.18 10.65
N ALA A 243 4.54 17.41 9.51
CA ALA A 243 3.60 16.46 8.94
C ALA A 243 4.28 15.14 8.53
N ALA A 244 3.51 14.05 8.52
CA ALA A 244 3.94 12.80 7.91
C ALA A 244 3.63 12.80 6.41
N VAL A 245 4.62 12.46 5.58
CA VAL A 245 4.46 12.42 4.11
C VAL A 245 4.80 11.04 3.61
N LEU A 246 3.86 10.42 2.88
CA LEU A 246 4.04 9.10 2.29
C LEU A 246 4.01 9.22 0.76
N ASP A 247 5.13 8.90 0.15
CA ASP A 247 5.30 8.88 -1.29
C ASP A 247 4.94 7.50 -1.84
N VAL A 248 3.86 7.43 -2.62
CA VAL A 248 3.29 6.17 -3.14
C VAL A 248 3.30 6.13 -4.66
N GLY A 249 3.15 7.28 -5.29
CA GLY A 249 3.17 7.40 -6.73
C GLY A 249 4.52 6.99 -7.32
N ILE A 250 4.48 6.41 -8.52
CA ILE A 250 5.68 5.95 -9.21
C ILE A 250 5.64 6.46 -10.65
N THR A 251 6.67 7.19 -11.03
CA THR A 251 6.94 7.59 -12.41
C THR A 251 8.26 6.97 -12.85
N ARG A 252 8.28 6.29 -14.00
CA ARG A 252 9.52 5.80 -14.61
C ARG A 252 10.16 6.91 -15.42
N THR A 253 11.43 7.19 -15.12
CA THR A 253 12.26 8.12 -15.87
C THR A 253 13.51 7.39 -16.36
N GLU A 254 14.32 8.05 -17.19
CA GLU A 254 15.62 7.50 -17.64
C GLU A 254 16.57 7.27 -16.46
N GLU A 255 16.44 8.05 -15.39
CA GLU A 255 17.27 7.96 -14.17
C GLU A 255 16.75 6.90 -13.18
N GLY A 256 15.59 6.29 -13.43
CA GLY A 256 14.98 5.27 -12.55
C GLY A 256 13.55 5.57 -12.11
N LEU A 257 13.20 5.08 -10.94
CA LEU A 257 11.86 5.30 -10.34
C LEU A 257 11.87 6.57 -9.50
N VAL A 258 10.95 7.48 -9.81
CA VAL A 258 10.77 8.75 -9.10
C VAL A 258 9.36 8.78 -8.49
N GLY A 259 9.25 9.27 -7.27
CA GLY A 259 7.99 9.43 -6.55
C GLY A 259 7.28 10.75 -6.85
N ASP A 260 6.10 10.90 -6.27
CA ASP A 260 5.27 12.10 -6.36
C ASP A 260 5.77 13.24 -5.45
N VAL A 261 6.66 12.92 -4.50
CA VAL A 261 7.16 13.85 -3.47
C VAL A 261 8.58 14.30 -3.82
N ARG A 262 8.83 15.60 -3.78
CA ARG A 262 10.17 16.14 -3.99
C ARG A 262 11.11 15.74 -2.84
N PRO A 263 12.39 15.43 -3.13
CA PRO A 263 13.36 15.00 -2.09
C PRO A 263 13.57 16.01 -0.96
N ASP A 264 13.48 17.32 -1.25
CA ASP A 264 13.65 18.40 -0.29
C ASP A 264 12.48 18.53 0.73
N VAL A 265 11.36 17.83 0.52
CA VAL A 265 10.28 17.71 1.52
C VAL A 265 10.79 17.11 2.84
N ARG A 266 11.85 16.32 2.82
CA ARG A 266 12.49 15.77 4.03
C ARG A 266 12.97 16.85 5.04
N GLU A 267 13.17 18.07 4.59
CA GLU A 267 13.63 19.19 5.42
C GLU A 267 12.50 19.84 6.21
N VAL A 268 11.24 19.56 5.83
CA VAL A 268 10.02 20.15 6.42
C VAL A 268 9.18 19.10 7.14
N ALA A 269 9.09 17.90 6.58
CA ALA A 269 8.30 16.81 7.14
C ALA A 269 8.87 16.30 8.47
N GLY A 270 7.99 15.84 9.37
CA GLY A 270 8.39 15.13 10.59
C GLY A 270 8.68 13.66 10.31
N PHE A 271 7.92 13.05 9.38
CA PHE A 271 8.07 11.67 8.93
C PHE A 271 8.01 11.62 7.40
N LEU A 272 8.80 10.73 6.79
CA LEU A 272 8.82 10.56 5.34
C LEU A 272 8.95 9.08 4.97
N ALA A 273 7.99 8.54 4.23
CA ALA A 273 8.14 7.28 3.50
C ALA A 273 8.57 7.60 2.06
N PRO A 274 9.83 7.43 1.69
CA PRO A 274 10.31 7.80 0.35
C PRO A 274 9.96 6.75 -0.70
N THR A 275 9.95 7.15 -1.95
CA THR A 275 9.98 6.25 -3.11
C THR A 275 11.35 6.37 -3.80
N PRO A 276 12.11 5.26 -3.95
CA PRO A 276 11.85 3.90 -3.44
C PRO A 276 12.16 3.73 -1.94
N GLY A 277 11.68 2.63 -1.34
CA GLY A 277 12.09 2.18 0.00
C GLY A 277 11.01 2.29 1.08
N GLY A 278 9.96 3.09 0.86
CA GLY A 278 8.82 3.24 1.76
C GLY A 278 7.66 2.28 1.47
N VAL A 279 6.53 2.84 1.09
CA VAL A 279 5.24 2.14 0.94
C VAL A 279 5.28 0.96 -0.04
N GLY A 280 6.04 1.05 -1.14
CA GLY A 280 6.12 -0.04 -2.12
C GLY A 280 6.62 -1.38 -1.54
N GLN A 281 7.44 -1.36 -0.47
CA GLN A 281 7.85 -2.57 0.23
C GLN A 281 6.71 -3.21 1.02
N MET A 282 5.78 -2.40 1.50
CA MET A 282 4.65 -2.83 2.32
C MET A 282 3.58 -3.57 1.51
N THR A 283 3.41 -3.23 0.23
CA THR A 283 2.39 -3.86 -0.63
C THR A 283 2.56 -5.37 -0.68
N VAL A 284 3.79 -5.86 -0.89
CA VAL A 284 4.06 -7.32 -0.91
C VAL A 284 3.88 -7.95 0.48
N ALA A 285 4.28 -7.25 1.54
CA ALA A 285 4.07 -7.75 2.90
C ALA A 285 2.57 -7.94 3.20
N MET A 286 1.73 -6.98 2.81
CA MET A 286 0.28 -7.07 3.02
C MET A 286 -0.39 -8.11 2.13
N LEU A 287 0.10 -8.33 0.92
CA LEU A 287 -0.33 -9.43 0.06
C LEU A 287 -0.17 -10.78 0.78
N LEU A 288 1.02 -11.04 1.31
CA LEU A 288 1.30 -12.29 2.05
C LEU A 288 0.52 -12.36 3.36
N THR A 289 0.28 -11.22 4.02
CA THR A 289 -0.58 -11.15 5.19
C THR A 289 -2.02 -11.53 4.86
N ASN A 290 -2.59 -11.03 3.75
CA ASN A 290 -3.95 -11.41 3.32
C ASN A 290 -4.06 -12.92 3.06
N VAL A 291 -3.04 -13.54 2.47
CA VAL A 291 -3.02 -15.01 2.22
C VAL A 291 -2.96 -15.79 3.53
N VAL A 292 -2.11 -15.41 4.47
CA VAL A 292 -2.03 -16.08 5.78
C VAL A 292 -3.34 -15.93 6.55
N GLU A 293 -3.92 -14.74 6.57
CA GLU A 293 -5.23 -14.50 7.21
C GLU A 293 -6.37 -15.27 6.55
N ALA A 294 -6.32 -15.45 5.21
CA ALA A 294 -7.29 -16.29 4.52
C ALA A 294 -7.19 -17.75 4.96
N ALA A 295 -5.97 -18.28 5.11
CA ALA A 295 -5.75 -19.64 5.62
C ALA A 295 -6.23 -19.78 7.08
N GLU A 296 -5.96 -18.79 7.92
CA GLU A 296 -6.42 -18.76 9.32
C GLU A 296 -7.96 -18.72 9.42
N ARG A 297 -8.62 -17.89 8.59
CA ARG A 297 -10.09 -17.87 8.52
C ARG A 297 -10.67 -19.21 8.08
N ALA A 298 -10.09 -19.83 7.06
CA ALA A 298 -10.51 -21.16 6.59
C ALA A 298 -10.32 -22.24 7.67
N ALA A 299 -9.34 -22.06 8.55
CA ALA A 299 -9.07 -22.93 9.71
C ALA A 299 -9.91 -22.62 10.95
N GLY A 300 -10.77 -21.59 10.91
CA GLY A 300 -11.55 -21.15 12.08
C GLY A 300 -10.72 -20.52 13.19
N LEU A 301 -9.56 -19.92 12.85
CA LEU A 301 -8.61 -19.31 13.80
C LEU A 301 -8.70 -17.78 13.89
N ALA A 302 -9.49 -17.13 13.02
CA ALA A 302 -9.64 -15.68 12.93
C ALA A 302 -11.11 -15.25 13.03
#